data_2c04fa7e0c763c0eea4a771afcaed803
#
_entry.id   2c04fa7e0c763c0eea4a771afcaed803
#
_cell.length_a   1.000
_cell.length_b   1.000
_cell.length_c   1.000
_cell.angle_alpha   90.00
_cell.angle_beta   90.00
_cell.angle_gamma   90.00
#
_symmetry.space_group_name_H-M   'P 1'
#
loop_
_entity.id
_entity.type
_entity.pdbx_description
1 polymer ?
#
loop_
_entity_poly.entity_id
_entity_poly.type
_entity_poly.pdbx_seq_one_letter_code
_entity_poly.pdbx_strand_id
1 'polypeptide(L)'
;MGWSVRSAEWGGRYVQWMSMAQRERQQLVEAMTAAGPEAPTLCGEWTVRDLAAHLVVRERRPDASPGIMLKPFAGYLDGVQSKTARKPFPELLEEIRTGPPWWSPLRPVDAIVNLTEMFVHHEDIRRGTPGWEPRELPAADEDALWSFARRMGRRAYRRSPVTVVLATSDGKRAVVHSKPGGEVTLTGKPSELLLHAFGRDEVRLETSGDPEAVRAVLGLDRSV
;
A
#
# COMPACT_ATOMS: atom_id res chain seq x y z
N MET A 1 -17.27 33.78 4.31
CA MET A 1 -17.58 32.67 5.26
C MET A 1 -17.25 31.26 4.76
N GLY A 2 -16.51 31.08 3.66
CA GLY A 2 -16.22 29.76 3.03
C GLY A 2 -14.89 29.08 3.43
N TRP A 3 -14.08 29.68 4.28
CA TRP A 3 -12.75 29.16 4.62
C TRP A 3 -12.71 28.22 5.85
N SER A 4 -13.70 28.36 6.74
CA SER A 4 -13.73 27.62 8.02
C SER A 4 -14.09 26.11 7.85
N VAL A 5 -15.02 25.79 6.95
CA VAL A 5 -15.53 24.41 6.81
C VAL A 5 -14.49 23.50 6.15
N ARG A 6 -13.80 23.98 5.11
CA ARG A 6 -12.77 23.18 4.41
C ARG A 6 -11.54 22.89 5.30
N SER A 7 -11.13 23.84 6.12
CA SER A 7 -10.00 23.64 7.04
C SER A 7 -10.30 22.60 8.13
N ALA A 8 -11.53 22.59 8.64
CA ALA A 8 -11.96 21.60 9.64
C ALA A 8 -12.07 20.19 9.06
N GLU A 9 -12.54 20.03 7.82
CA GLU A 9 -12.61 18.74 7.12
C GLU A 9 -11.21 18.19 6.80
N TRP A 10 -10.25 19.02 6.43
CA TRP A 10 -8.87 18.61 6.22
C TRP A 10 -8.18 18.20 7.53
N GLY A 11 -8.40 18.97 8.59
CA GLY A 11 -7.87 18.64 9.92
C GLY A 11 -8.41 17.31 10.45
N GLY A 12 -9.72 17.08 10.34
CA GLY A 12 -10.35 15.83 10.76
C GLY A 12 -9.84 14.61 9.99
N ARG A 13 -9.70 14.71 8.67
CA ARG A 13 -9.14 13.62 7.84
C ARG A 13 -7.68 13.33 8.17
N TYR A 14 -6.87 14.36 8.37
CA TYR A 14 -5.45 14.19 8.72
C TYR A 14 -5.28 13.44 10.05
N VAL A 15 -6.04 13.81 11.08
CA VAL A 15 -6.06 13.13 12.39
C VAL A 15 -6.49 11.67 12.23
N GLN A 16 -7.50 11.40 11.40
CA GLN A 16 -7.96 10.04 11.12
C GLN A 16 -6.89 9.19 10.46
N TRP A 17 -6.21 9.73 9.44
CA TRP A 17 -5.13 9.01 8.74
C TRP A 17 -3.94 8.73 9.66
N MET A 18 -3.57 9.68 10.51
CA MET A 18 -2.53 9.46 11.52
C MET A 18 -2.88 8.30 12.47
N SER A 19 -4.12 8.26 12.97
CA SER A 19 -4.56 7.20 13.87
C SER A 19 -4.59 5.83 13.18
N MET A 20 -5.03 5.75 11.92
CA MET A 20 -5.00 4.52 11.13
C MET A 20 -3.56 4.07 10.84
N ALA A 21 -2.68 4.96 10.41
CA ALA A 21 -1.28 4.63 10.15
C ALA A 21 -0.55 4.08 11.39
N GLN A 22 -0.84 4.64 12.57
CA GLN A 22 -0.29 4.15 13.83
C GLN A 22 -0.82 2.76 14.20
N ARG A 23 -2.13 2.50 14.01
CA ARG A 23 -2.71 1.17 14.24
C ARG A 23 -2.12 0.14 13.27
N GLU A 24 -2.06 0.46 11.98
CA GLU A 24 -1.47 -0.42 10.97
C GLU A 24 -0.01 -0.75 11.29
N ARG A 25 0.78 0.23 11.74
CA ARG A 25 2.17 0.01 12.16
C ARG A 25 2.27 -0.99 13.32
N GLN A 26 1.43 -0.87 14.34
CA GLN A 26 1.43 -1.78 15.47
C GLN A 26 1.02 -3.18 15.04
N GLN A 27 -0.08 -3.30 14.29
CA GLN A 27 -0.57 -4.58 13.78
C GLN A 27 0.42 -5.24 12.81
N LEU A 28 1.12 -4.45 11.99
CA LEU A 28 2.19 -4.95 11.12
C LEU A 28 3.32 -5.58 11.94
N VAL A 29 3.78 -4.92 13.02
CA VAL A 29 4.82 -5.48 13.90
C VAL A 29 4.35 -6.74 14.61
N GLU A 30 3.08 -6.80 15.02
CA GLU A 30 2.46 -8.01 15.58
C GLU A 30 2.41 -9.14 14.56
N ALA A 31 2.00 -8.85 13.32
CA ALA A 31 1.98 -9.82 12.22
C ALA A 31 3.38 -10.33 11.89
N MET A 32 4.39 -9.47 11.82
CA MET A 32 5.80 -9.85 11.63
C MET A 32 6.29 -10.75 12.76
N THR A 33 5.94 -10.43 14.01
CA THR A 33 6.32 -11.23 15.18
C THR A 33 5.71 -12.63 15.12
N ALA A 34 4.43 -12.73 14.76
CA ALA A 34 3.70 -13.98 14.69
C ALA A 34 4.15 -14.87 13.52
N ALA A 35 4.43 -14.26 12.34
CA ALA A 35 4.88 -14.98 11.16
C ALA A 35 6.34 -15.47 11.30
N GLY A 36 7.18 -14.72 11.99
CA GLY A 36 8.61 -14.97 12.11
C GLY A 36 9.43 -14.47 10.90
N PRO A 37 10.76 -14.35 11.07
CA PRO A 37 11.61 -13.66 10.09
C PRO A 37 11.72 -14.33 8.72
N GLU A 38 11.55 -15.64 8.65
CA GLU A 38 11.74 -16.43 7.43
C GLU A 38 10.43 -16.71 6.67
N ALA A 39 9.29 -16.22 7.16
CA ALA A 39 8.01 -16.40 6.50
C ALA A 39 7.96 -15.64 5.16
N PRO A 40 7.25 -16.20 4.15
CA PRO A 40 7.09 -15.55 2.84
C PRO A 40 6.17 -14.32 2.94
N THR A 41 6.30 -13.45 1.93
CA THR A 41 5.44 -12.27 1.75
C THR A 41 4.95 -12.18 0.31
N LEU A 42 4.01 -11.29 0.00
CA LEU A 42 3.64 -10.98 -1.39
C LEU A 42 4.65 -10.08 -2.12
N CYS A 43 5.75 -9.72 -1.49
CA CYS A 43 6.81 -8.89 -2.09
C CYS A 43 7.83 -9.75 -2.88
N GLY A 44 7.37 -10.63 -3.76
CA GLY A 44 8.23 -11.51 -4.54
C GLY A 44 8.97 -12.52 -3.66
N GLU A 45 10.31 -12.54 -3.74
CA GLU A 45 11.13 -13.46 -2.95
C GLU A 45 11.47 -12.95 -1.53
N TRP A 46 10.92 -11.80 -1.13
CA TRP A 46 11.24 -11.24 0.19
C TRP A 46 10.57 -12.02 1.31
N THR A 47 11.40 -12.34 2.29
CA THR A 47 10.93 -12.81 3.59
C THR A 47 10.42 -11.65 4.44
N VAL A 48 9.77 -11.97 5.57
CA VAL A 48 9.35 -10.96 6.57
C VAL A 48 10.55 -10.15 7.08
N ARG A 49 11.75 -10.77 7.19
CA ARG A 49 13.00 -10.09 7.54
C ARG A 49 13.40 -9.04 6.51
N ASP A 50 13.33 -9.39 5.22
CA ASP A 50 13.69 -8.47 4.14
C ASP A 50 12.73 -7.29 4.09
N LEU A 51 11.44 -7.56 4.27
CA LEU A 51 10.41 -6.53 4.35
C LEU A 51 10.60 -5.62 5.57
N ALA A 52 10.97 -6.19 6.74
CA ALA A 52 11.30 -5.39 7.92
C ALA A 52 12.51 -4.49 7.67
N ALA A 53 13.57 -5.03 7.04
CA ALA A 53 14.74 -4.24 6.67
C ALA A 53 14.39 -3.11 5.68
N HIS A 54 13.54 -3.38 4.69
CA HIS A 54 13.03 -2.38 3.76
C HIS A 54 12.35 -1.21 4.48
N LEU A 55 11.42 -1.49 5.40
CA LEU A 55 10.70 -0.46 6.14
C LEU A 55 11.65 0.38 7.02
N VAL A 56 12.61 -0.26 7.68
CA VAL A 56 13.63 0.44 8.48
C VAL A 56 14.49 1.36 7.61
N VAL A 57 14.96 0.87 6.45
CA VAL A 57 15.77 1.66 5.52
C VAL A 57 14.98 2.85 5.02
N ARG A 58 13.75 2.63 4.59
CA ARG A 58 12.86 3.67 4.08
C ARG A 58 12.63 4.81 5.08
N GLU A 59 12.47 4.49 6.37
CA GLU A 59 12.17 5.48 7.40
C GLU A 59 13.42 6.16 7.99
N ARG A 60 14.55 5.46 8.02
CA ARG A 60 15.75 5.88 8.75
C ARG A 60 16.96 6.17 7.88
N ARG A 61 16.92 5.85 6.58
CA ARG A 61 18.04 6.04 5.64
C ARG A 61 17.61 6.91 4.45
N PRO A 62 17.38 8.22 4.67
CA PRO A 62 17.00 9.14 3.60
C PRO A 62 18.05 9.22 2.48
N ASP A 63 19.30 8.89 2.77
CA ASP A 63 20.40 8.78 1.80
C ASP A 63 20.23 7.61 0.82
N ALA A 64 19.53 6.54 1.21
CA ALA A 64 19.23 5.38 0.36
C ALA A 64 17.88 5.53 -0.39
N SER A 65 16.99 6.39 0.07
CA SER A 65 15.65 6.59 -0.50
C SER A 65 15.64 6.92 -2.00
N PRO A 66 16.62 7.66 -2.59
CA PRO A 66 16.69 7.85 -4.03
C PRO A 66 16.76 6.55 -4.84
N GLY A 67 17.31 5.47 -4.26
CA GLY A 67 17.39 4.15 -4.90
C GLY A 67 16.03 3.51 -5.16
N ILE A 68 14.98 3.92 -4.45
CA ILE A 68 13.61 3.45 -4.67
C ILE A 68 13.06 3.92 -6.02
N MET A 69 13.44 5.12 -6.46
CA MET A 69 12.89 5.74 -7.68
C MET A 69 13.90 5.83 -8.83
N LEU A 70 15.20 5.81 -8.54
CA LEU A 70 16.26 6.08 -9.49
C LEU A 70 17.16 4.85 -9.66
N LYS A 71 17.02 4.15 -10.78
CA LYS A 71 17.79 2.93 -11.12
C LYS A 71 19.31 3.01 -10.84
N PRO A 72 20.03 4.13 -11.10
CA PRO A 72 21.47 4.21 -10.80
C PRO A 72 21.81 4.04 -9.31
N PHE A 73 20.87 4.28 -8.42
CA PHE A 73 21.05 4.16 -6.96
C PHE A 73 20.48 2.86 -6.38
N ALA A 74 19.85 2.01 -7.20
CA ALA A 74 19.24 0.75 -6.75
C ALA A 74 20.28 -0.16 -6.06
N GLY A 75 21.47 -0.35 -6.64
CA GLY A 75 22.52 -1.17 -6.03
C GLY A 75 23.01 -0.65 -4.67
N TYR A 76 23.03 0.66 -4.46
CA TYR A 76 23.33 1.23 -3.14
C TYR A 76 22.20 0.90 -2.14
N LEU A 77 20.94 1.08 -2.55
CA LEU A 77 19.77 0.72 -1.73
C LEU A 77 19.82 -0.76 -1.34
N ASP A 78 20.05 -1.65 -2.31
CA ASP A 78 20.15 -3.11 -2.09
C ASP A 78 21.24 -3.46 -1.06
N GLY A 79 22.39 -2.82 -1.17
CA GLY A 79 23.50 -3.00 -0.22
C GLY A 79 23.15 -2.53 1.20
N VAL A 80 22.45 -1.39 1.32
CA VAL A 80 21.99 -0.85 2.61
C VAL A 80 20.91 -1.76 3.21
N GLN A 81 19.96 -2.22 2.40
CA GLN A 81 18.88 -3.11 2.82
C GLN A 81 19.42 -4.47 3.28
N SER A 82 20.30 -5.10 2.49
CA SER A 82 20.96 -6.37 2.85
C SER A 82 21.78 -6.27 4.14
N LYS A 83 22.48 -5.14 4.36
CA LYS A 83 23.18 -4.89 5.63
C LYS A 83 22.21 -4.75 6.79
N THR A 84 21.11 -4.03 6.59
CA THR A 84 20.08 -3.82 7.62
C THR A 84 19.39 -5.13 7.99
N ALA A 85 19.11 -6.01 7.04
CA ALA A 85 18.50 -7.33 7.26
C ALA A 85 19.34 -8.25 8.18
N ARG A 86 20.64 -7.98 8.33
CA ARG A 86 21.53 -8.74 9.24
C ARG A 86 21.37 -8.37 10.70
N LYS A 87 20.66 -7.29 11.03
CA LYS A 87 20.36 -6.93 12.41
C LYS A 87 19.53 -8.01 13.11
N PRO A 88 19.61 -8.13 14.45
CA PRO A 88 18.66 -8.96 15.18
C PRO A 88 17.22 -8.60 14.84
N PHE A 89 16.40 -9.60 14.52
CA PHE A 89 15.03 -9.35 14.11
C PHE A 89 14.19 -8.54 15.12
N PRO A 90 14.31 -8.77 16.44
CA PRO A 90 13.63 -7.92 17.41
C PRO A 90 14.04 -6.43 17.35
N GLU A 91 15.29 -6.14 16.97
CA GLU A 91 15.76 -4.75 16.79
C GLU A 91 15.08 -4.09 15.59
N LEU A 92 14.96 -4.82 14.47
CA LEU A 92 14.22 -4.33 13.28
C LEU A 92 12.76 -4.02 13.65
N LEU A 93 12.10 -4.91 14.38
CA LEU A 93 10.72 -4.72 14.80
C LEU A 93 10.54 -3.51 15.72
N GLU A 94 11.50 -3.27 16.63
CA GLU A 94 11.47 -2.09 17.51
C GLU A 94 11.71 -0.80 16.73
N GLU A 95 12.61 -0.82 15.74
CA GLU A 95 12.83 0.32 14.86
C GLU A 95 11.58 0.66 14.03
N ILE A 96 10.82 -0.33 13.57
CA ILE A 96 9.53 -0.12 12.88
C ILE A 96 8.48 0.40 13.88
N ARG A 97 8.37 -0.20 15.06
CA ARG A 97 7.39 0.20 16.10
C ARG A 97 7.53 1.66 16.49
N THR A 98 8.76 2.11 16.69
CA THR A 98 9.06 3.50 17.11
C THR A 98 8.92 4.51 15.97
N GLY A 99 8.89 4.04 14.73
CA GLY A 99 8.73 4.87 13.54
C GLY A 99 9.96 5.73 13.19
N PRO A 100 9.78 6.69 12.27
CA PRO A 100 10.88 7.54 11.83
C PRO A 100 11.39 8.41 12.99
N PRO A 101 12.72 8.61 13.09
CA PRO A 101 13.29 9.46 14.12
C PRO A 101 12.79 10.90 13.98
N TRP A 102 12.85 11.66 15.09
CA TRP A 102 12.34 13.03 15.15
C TRP A 102 12.96 13.98 14.13
N TRP A 103 14.18 13.73 13.70
CA TRP A 103 14.90 14.51 12.69
C TRP A 103 14.60 14.09 11.24
N SER A 104 13.83 13.05 11.03
CA SER A 104 13.49 12.58 9.67
C SER A 104 12.66 13.61 8.92
N PRO A 105 13.09 14.03 7.71
CA PRO A 105 12.34 14.97 6.87
C PRO A 105 11.00 14.38 6.40
N LEU A 106 10.83 13.07 6.50
CA LEU A 106 9.59 12.38 6.12
C LEU A 106 8.50 12.49 7.19
N ARG A 107 8.85 12.85 8.42
CA ARG A 107 7.91 12.88 9.56
C ARG A 107 6.66 13.76 9.35
N PRO A 108 6.73 14.96 8.72
CA PRO A 108 5.53 15.78 8.51
C PRO A 108 4.61 15.25 7.40
N VAL A 109 5.17 14.51 6.43
CA VAL A 109 4.43 13.94 5.28
C VAL A 109 3.99 12.49 5.56
N ASP A 110 4.44 11.98 6.69
CA ASP A 110 4.46 10.57 7.10
C ASP A 110 3.07 9.95 7.20
N ALA A 111 2.08 10.70 7.67
CA ALA A 111 0.75 10.15 7.91
C ALA A 111 0.05 9.64 6.65
N ILE A 112 0.28 10.29 5.50
CA ILE A 112 -0.39 9.94 4.23
C ILE A 112 0.40 8.86 3.48
N VAL A 113 1.72 9.01 3.42
CA VAL A 113 2.60 8.10 2.68
C VAL A 113 2.79 6.79 3.45
N ASN A 114 2.88 6.86 4.78
CA ASN A 114 3.04 5.67 5.61
C ASN A 114 1.75 4.89 5.82
N LEU A 115 0.56 5.51 5.70
CA LEU A 115 -0.67 4.74 5.80
C LEU A 115 -0.73 3.63 4.75
N THR A 116 -0.51 3.97 3.49
CA THR A 116 -0.55 2.99 2.40
C THR A 116 0.56 1.96 2.51
N GLU A 117 1.76 2.36 2.91
CA GLU A 117 2.90 1.45 3.12
C GLU A 117 2.61 0.45 4.25
N MET A 118 2.22 0.95 5.43
CA MET A 118 1.94 0.06 6.56
C MET A 118 0.79 -0.88 6.25
N PHE A 119 -0.28 -0.37 5.61
CA PHE A 119 -1.43 -1.18 5.23
C PHE A 119 -1.06 -2.26 4.21
N VAL A 120 -0.42 -1.89 3.09
CA VAL A 120 -0.07 -2.82 2.01
C VAL A 120 0.88 -3.89 2.53
N HIS A 121 1.93 -3.52 3.25
CA HIS A 121 2.91 -4.47 3.76
C HIS A 121 2.38 -5.34 4.91
N HIS A 122 1.40 -4.86 5.68
CA HIS A 122 0.67 -5.71 6.61
C HIS A 122 -0.10 -6.81 5.86
N GLU A 123 -0.80 -6.46 4.78
CA GLU A 123 -1.49 -7.43 3.94
C GLU A 123 -0.50 -8.35 3.19
N ASP A 124 0.68 -7.86 2.78
CA ASP A 124 1.72 -8.68 2.15
C ASP A 124 2.17 -9.85 3.05
N ILE A 125 2.25 -9.63 4.36
CA ILE A 125 2.57 -10.69 5.32
C ILE A 125 1.38 -11.61 5.52
N ARG A 126 0.19 -11.05 5.75
CA ARG A 126 -1.02 -11.84 6.03
C ARG A 126 -1.43 -12.75 4.88
N ARG A 127 -1.18 -12.30 3.64
CA ARG A 127 -1.54 -13.01 2.40
C ARG A 127 -0.36 -13.79 1.79
N GLY A 128 0.81 -13.73 2.37
CA GLY A 128 2.01 -14.45 1.92
C GLY A 128 1.88 -15.98 2.06
N THR A 129 0.87 -16.47 2.77
CA THR A 129 0.58 -17.91 2.91
C THR A 129 -0.87 -18.21 2.54
N PRO A 130 -1.15 -19.41 1.98
CA PRO A 130 -2.52 -19.81 1.66
C PRO A 130 -3.47 -19.79 2.87
N GLY A 131 -4.76 -19.56 2.62
CA GLY A 131 -5.80 -19.56 3.65
C GLY A 131 -6.07 -18.18 4.27
N TRP A 132 -5.53 -17.12 3.68
CA TRP A 132 -5.85 -15.75 4.09
C TRP A 132 -7.30 -15.36 3.76
N GLU A 133 -7.85 -14.47 4.59
CA GLU A 133 -9.13 -13.81 4.34
C GLU A 133 -8.98 -12.30 4.49
N PRO A 134 -9.78 -11.50 3.73
CA PRO A 134 -9.79 -10.05 3.89
C PRO A 134 -10.13 -9.66 5.32
N ARG A 135 -9.46 -8.63 5.85
CA ARG A 135 -9.81 -8.06 7.15
C ARG A 135 -11.13 -7.29 7.08
N GLU A 136 -11.86 -7.30 8.18
CA GLU A 136 -12.94 -6.34 8.39
C GLU A 136 -12.35 -5.05 8.97
N LEU A 137 -12.40 -3.99 8.18
CA LEU A 137 -11.92 -2.67 8.58
C LEU A 137 -13.10 -1.77 8.97
N PRO A 138 -12.91 -0.82 9.90
CA PRO A 138 -13.88 0.23 10.15
C PRO A 138 -14.24 0.97 8.85
N ALA A 139 -15.51 1.35 8.69
CA ALA A 139 -15.99 2.08 7.50
C ALA A 139 -15.18 3.35 7.22
N ALA A 140 -14.76 4.05 8.26
CA ALA A 140 -13.93 5.24 8.14
C ALA A 140 -12.53 4.95 7.57
N ASP A 141 -11.96 3.79 7.87
CA ASP A 141 -10.67 3.36 7.32
C ASP A 141 -10.82 2.95 5.84
N GLU A 142 -11.90 2.23 5.49
CA GLU A 142 -12.22 1.93 4.09
C GLU A 142 -12.44 3.22 3.28
N ASP A 143 -13.10 4.24 3.84
CA ASP A 143 -13.27 5.56 3.20
C ASP A 143 -11.92 6.27 2.96
N ALA A 144 -11.01 6.17 3.90
CA ALA A 144 -9.66 6.68 3.74
C ALA A 144 -8.94 5.94 2.60
N LEU A 145 -8.97 4.61 2.60
CA LEU A 145 -8.35 3.76 1.57
C LEU A 145 -8.95 3.98 0.18
N TRP A 146 -10.25 4.30 0.07
CA TRP A 146 -10.88 4.67 -1.20
C TRP A 146 -10.18 5.84 -1.90
N SER A 147 -9.79 6.85 -1.13
CA SER A 147 -9.10 8.02 -1.67
C SER A 147 -7.73 7.65 -2.26
N PHE A 148 -7.02 6.71 -1.63
CA PHE A 148 -5.75 6.17 -2.11
C PHE A 148 -5.94 5.23 -3.30
N ALA A 149 -6.94 4.34 -3.26
CA ALA A 149 -7.26 3.41 -4.35
C ALA A 149 -7.52 4.17 -5.66
N ARG A 150 -8.30 5.25 -5.63
CA ARG A 150 -8.54 6.11 -6.80
C ARG A 150 -7.26 6.77 -7.32
N ARG A 151 -6.40 7.24 -6.42
CA ARG A 151 -5.15 7.92 -6.80
C ARG A 151 -4.16 6.91 -7.40
N MET A 152 -3.97 5.79 -6.74
CA MET A 152 -3.08 4.73 -7.19
C MET A 152 -3.60 4.07 -8.46
N GLY A 153 -4.90 3.84 -8.57
CA GLY A 153 -5.53 3.28 -9.78
C GLY A 153 -5.23 4.08 -11.04
N ARG A 154 -5.17 5.43 -10.97
CA ARG A 154 -4.76 6.25 -12.12
C ARG A 154 -3.36 5.93 -12.61
N ARG A 155 -2.45 5.57 -11.72
CA ARG A 155 -1.08 5.17 -12.07
C ARG A 155 -1.03 3.73 -12.56
N ALA A 156 -1.67 2.82 -11.82
CA ALA A 156 -1.67 1.39 -12.09
C ALA A 156 -2.27 1.05 -13.46
N TYR A 157 -3.41 1.66 -13.79
CA TYR A 157 -4.15 1.37 -15.02
C TYR A 157 -3.86 2.32 -16.19
N ARG A 158 -2.85 3.20 -16.09
CA ARG A 158 -2.52 4.19 -17.13
C ARG A 158 -2.23 3.58 -18.52
N ARG A 159 -1.85 2.30 -18.57
CA ARG A 159 -1.56 1.56 -19.80
C ARG A 159 -2.72 0.66 -20.26
N SER A 160 -3.88 0.77 -19.60
CA SER A 160 -5.04 -0.03 -19.97
C SER A 160 -5.46 0.22 -21.42
N PRO A 161 -5.82 -0.82 -22.20
CA PRO A 161 -6.36 -0.66 -23.53
C PRO A 161 -7.82 -0.15 -23.54
N VAL A 162 -8.50 -0.15 -22.39
CA VAL A 162 -9.90 0.25 -22.22
C VAL A 162 -10.09 1.14 -21.01
N THR A 163 -11.27 1.76 -20.88
CA THR A 163 -11.66 2.49 -19.66
C THR A 163 -11.68 1.55 -18.46
N VAL A 164 -11.12 2.00 -17.33
CA VAL A 164 -11.12 1.26 -16.06
C VAL A 164 -11.85 2.07 -14.99
N VAL A 165 -12.80 1.42 -14.36
CA VAL A 165 -13.64 1.97 -13.29
C VAL A 165 -13.41 1.16 -12.02
N LEU A 166 -13.18 1.83 -10.90
CA LEU A 166 -13.26 1.24 -9.58
C LEU A 166 -14.65 1.47 -9.01
N ALA A 167 -15.24 0.45 -8.41
CA ALA A 167 -16.56 0.52 -7.78
C ALA A 167 -16.57 -0.18 -6.42
N THR A 168 -17.47 0.22 -5.54
CA THR A 168 -17.72 -0.43 -4.26
C THR A 168 -19.17 -0.90 -4.18
N SER A 169 -19.48 -1.87 -3.33
CA SER A 169 -20.84 -2.38 -3.15
C SER A 169 -21.81 -1.34 -2.57
N ASP A 170 -21.29 -0.32 -1.87
CA ASP A 170 -22.06 0.81 -1.35
C ASP A 170 -22.30 1.94 -2.39
N GLY A 171 -21.91 1.72 -3.65
CA GLY A 171 -22.24 2.59 -4.78
C GLY A 171 -21.20 3.67 -5.11
N LYS A 172 -20.05 3.72 -4.43
CA LYS A 172 -18.96 4.61 -4.86
C LYS A 172 -18.42 4.16 -6.21
N ARG A 173 -18.15 5.12 -7.10
CA ARG A 173 -17.60 4.86 -8.44
C ARG A 173 -16.53 5.90 -8.78
N ALA A 174 -15.47 5.46 -9.46
CA ALA A 174 -14.42 6.34 -9.96
C ALA A 174 -13.80 5.81 -11.25
N VAL A 175 -13.81 6.61 -12.30
CA VAL A 175 -13.01 6.36 -13.52
C VAL A 175 -11.56 6.67 -13.19
N VAL A 176 -10.68 5.66 -13.25
CA VAL A 176 -9.24 5.78 -12.98
C VAL A 176 -8.40 5.80 -14.25
N HIS A 177 -8.95 5.30 -15.35
CA HIS A 177 -8.39 5.43 -16.69
C HIS A 177 -9.53 5.54 -17.69
N SER A 178 -9.42 6.44 -18.66
CA SER A 178 -10.44 6.63 -19.69
C SER A 178 -9.83 6.42 -21.08
N LYS A 179 -10.44 5.50 -21.86
CA LYS A 179 -10.04 5.20 -23.22
C LYS A 179 -11.24 4.66 -24.01
N PRO A 180 -11.44 5.07 -25.29
CA PRO A 180 -12.45 4.48 -26.15
C PRO A 180 -12.24 2.97 -26.35
N GLY A 181 -13.34 2.22 -26.62
CA GLY A 181 -13.25 0.80 -26.97
C GLY A 181 -13.74 -0.17 -25.91
N GLY A 182 -14.34 0.34 -24.83
CA GLY A 182 -14.94 -0.49 -23.79
C GLY A 182 -14.65 -0.01 -22.38
N GLU A 183 -15.31 -0.64 -21.43
CA GLU A 183 -15.16 -0.37 -19.99
C GLU A 183 -14.99 -1.69 -19.23
N VAL A 184 -14.06 -1.71 -18.30
CA VAL A 184 -13.92 -2.76 -17.28
C VAL A 184 -14.15 -2.10 -15.91
N THR A 185 -15.07 -2.68 -15.15
CA THR A 185 -15.30 -2.28 -13.76
C THR A 185 -14.73 -3.33 -12.81
N LEU A 186 -13.91 -2.88 -11.86
CA LEU A 186 -13.41 -3.66 -10.75
C LEU A 186 -14.20 -3.27 -9.51
N THR A 187 -14.91 -4.23 -8.92
CA THR A 187 -15.80 -3.98 -7.77
C THR A 187 -15.30 -4.73 -6.54
N GLY A 188 -15.19 -4.03 -5.41
CA GLY A 188 -14.77 -4.60 -4.14
C GLY A 188 -14.68 -3.58 -3.02
N LYS A 189 -14.20 -4.04 -1.84
CA LYS A 189 -13.87 -3.12 -0.76
C LYS A 189 -12.74 -2.17 -1.19
N PRO A 190 -12.70 -0.93 -0.74
CA PRO A 190 -11.62 0.01 -1.02
C PRO A 190 -10.21 -0.56 -0.71
N SER A 191 -10.07 -1.31 0.39
CA SER A 191 -8.87 -2.03 0.77
C SER A 191 -8.39 -3.01 -0.31
N GLU A 192 -9.29 -3.81 -0.88
CA GLU A 192 -8.99 -4.78 -1.94
C GLU A 192 -8.62 -4.08 -3.26
N LEU A 193 -9.37 -3.03 -3.61
CA LEU A 193 -9.08 -2.21 -4.79
C LEU A 193 -7.72 -1.52 -4.69
N LEU A 194 -7.34 -1.08 -3.49
CA LEU A 194 -6.02 -0.49 -3.25
C LEU A 194 -4.89 -1.51 -3.44
N LEU A 195 -5.01 -2.70 -2.84
CA LEU A 195 -4.03 -3.77 -2.97
C LEU A 195 -3.84 -4.18 -4.43
N HIS A 196 -4.95 -4.33 -5.18
CA HIS A 196 -4.87 -4.64 -6.61
C HIS A 196 -4.18 -3.52 -7.39
N ALA A 197 -4.43 -2.25 -7.06
CA ALA A 197 -3.73 -1.12 -7.68
C ALA A 197 -2.23 -1.05 -7.32
N PHE A 198 -1.82 -1.69 -6.21
CA PHE A 198 -0.42 -1.89 -5.83
C PHE A 198 0.20 -3.18 -6.40
N GLY A 199 -0.49 -3.86 -7.33
CA GLY A 199 0.03 -5.03 -8.03
C GLY A 199 -0.15 -6.36 -7.31
N ARG A 200 -1.00 -6.42 -6.27
CA ARG A 200 -1.32 -7.68 -5.57
C ARG A 200 -2.50 -8.35 -6.26
N ASP A 201 -2.35 -9.64 -6.57
CA ASP A 201 -3.41 -10.45 -7.18
C ASP A 201 -4.20 -11.26 -6.13
N GLU A 202 -3.66 -11.38 -4.90
CA GLU A 202 -4.31 -11.98 -3.73
C GLU A 202 -5.36 -11.00 -3.15
N VAL A 203 -6.45 -10.81 -3.89
CA VAL A 203 -7.55 -9.89 -3.56
C VAL A 203 -8.92 -10.51 -3.83
N ARG A 204 -9.96 -9.98 -3.22
CA ARG A 204 -11.35 -10.35 -3.47
C ARG A 204 -12.05 -9.24 -4.24
N LEU A 205 -12.05 -9.36 -5.57
CA LEU A 205 -12.69 -8.42 -6.49
C LEU A 205 -13.63 -9.14 -7.45
N GLU A 206 -14.74 -8.48 -7.78
CA GLU A 206 -15.58 -8.83 -8.91
C GLU A 206 -15.18 -7.99 -10.12
N THR A 207 -15.23 -8.58 -11.29
CA THR A 207 -14.92 -7.90 -12.54
C THR A 207 -16.11 -7.94 -13.48
N SER A 208 -16.38 -6.83 -14.17
CA SER A 208 -17.40 -6.79 -15.22
C SER A 208 -16.89 -6.03 -16.44
N GLY A 209 -17.33 -6.46 -17.61
CA GLY A 209 -16.92 -5.95 -18.91
C GLY A 209 -16.75 -7.07 -19.92
N ASP A 210 -16.23 -6.75 -21.11
CA ASP A 210 -15.88 -7.75 -22.11
C ASP A 210 -14.78 -8.69 -21.55
N PRO A 211 -14.88 -10.03 -21.71
CA PRO A 211 -13.94 -10.98 -21.13
C PRO A 211 -12.48 -10.80 -21.59
N GLU A 212 -12.26 -10.36 -22.84
CA GLU A 212 -10.91 -10.10 -23.35
C GLU A 212 -10.34 -8.81 -22.73
N ALA A 213 -11.17 -7.77 -22.62
CA ALA A 213 -10.80 -6.53 -21.95
C ALA A 213 -10.49 -6.75 -20.46
N VAL A 214 -11.28 -7.57 -19.77
CA VAL A 214 -11.02 -7.94 -18.36
C VAL A 214 -9.66 -8.64 -18.24
N ARG A 215 -9.36 -9.64 -19.08
CA ARG A 215 -8.04 -10.32 -19.08
C ARG A 215 -6.90 -9.32 -19.32
N ALA A 216 -7.07 -8.40 -20.26
CA ALA A 216 -6.08 -7.39 -20.56
C ALA A 216 -5.83 -6.44 -19.38
N VAL A 217 -6.88 -6.05 -18.64
CA VAL A 217 -6.75 -5.19 -17.44
C VAL A 217 -6.09 -5.93 -16.27
N LEU A 218 -6.48 -7.19 -16.02
CA LEU A 218 -5.89 -7.99 -14.95
C LEU A 218 -4.42 -8.34 -15.24
N GLY A 219 -4.03 -8.51 -16.51
CA GLY A 219 -2.66 -8.80 -16.92
C GLY A 219 -1.72 -7.58 -16.99
N LEU A 220 -2.17 -6.38 -16.61
CA LEU A 220 -1.31 -5.20 -16.60
C LEU A 220 -0.20 -5.33 -15.55
N ASP A 221 1.01 -4.88 -15.92
CA ASP A 221 2.05 -4.60 -14.94
C ASP A 221 1.65 -3.37 -14.11
N ARG A 222 1.28 -3.61 -12.87
CA ARG A 222 0.87 -2.62 -11.87
C ARG A 222 1.95 -2.34 -10.83
N SER A 223 3.18 -2.82 -11.08
CA SER A 223 4.32 -2.55 -10.19
C SER A 223 4.54 -1.03 -10.05
N VAL A 224 4.77 -0.57 -8.84
CA VAL A 224 4.86 0.84 -8.45
C VAL A 224 6.30 1.27 -8.24
#